data_b50b162c942b83439817de10ab15ffd3
#
_entry.id   b50b162c942b83439817de10ab15ffd3
#
_cell.length_a   1.000
_cell.length_b   1.000
_cell.length_c   1.000
_cell.angle_alpha   90.00
_cell.angle_beta   90.00
_cell.angle_gamma   90.00
#
_symmetry.space_group_name_H-M   'P 1'
#
loop_
_entity.id
_entity.type
_entity.pdbx_description
1 polymer ?
#
loop_
_entity_poly.entity_id
_entity_poly.type
_entity_poly.pdbx_seq_one_letter_code
_entity_poly.pdbx_strand_id
1 'polypeptide(L)'
;VIGAAWIVTAALWGDYRVAKNGSVHPSLFNRSQLIWATIYANRKQSLLSFFALSIGVFIVFSVGLNRKGFADSSQIRIGTGGYSLWCESSVPVYYDLSTSSGKAKLSLSDLPEDTEVLQCLRYNADDASCLNLNKVTTPTVLGINMKALSNSDFQIEQTIYGEDREVVFERVRERTNSVYPALVDATVLTWGIGMNLGDTLYYK
;
A
#
# COMPACT_ATOMS: atom_id res chain seq x y z
N VAL A 1 20.55 6.14 9.69
CA VAL A 1 20.81 5.11 10.71
C VAL A 1 22.26 4.65 10.67
N ILE A 2 22.80 4.31 9.50
CA ILE A 2 24.20 3.84 9.32
C ILE A 2 25.21 4.92 9.77
N GLY A 3 24.96 6.20 9.45
CA GLY A 3 25.82 7.31 9.86
C GLY A 3 25.87 7.53 11.39
N ALA A 4 24.74 7.38 12.08
CA ALA A 4 24.69 7.53 13.52
C ALA A 4 25.45 6.40 14.26
N ALA A 5 25.37 5.17 13.76
CA ALA A 5 26.12 4.04 14.28
C ALA A 5 27.64 4.26 14.12
N TRP A 6 28.08 4.84 13.00
CA TRP A 6 29.48 5.16 12.75
C TRP A 6 30.04 6.25 13.67
N ILE A 7 29.24 7.29 13.93
CA ILE A 7 29.63 8.38 14.85
C ILE A 7 29.75 7.83 16.28
N VAL A 8 28.83 7.01 16.73
CA VAL A 8 28.88 6.39 18.06
C VAL A 8 30.09 5.46 18.21
N THR A 9 30.38 4.63 17.21
CA THR A 9 31.54 3.74 17.24
C THR A 9 32.86 4.49 17.19
N ALA A 10 32.95 5.58 16.41
CA ALA A 10 34.14 6.43 16.33
C ALA A 10 34.38 7.20 17.63
N ALA A 11 33.34 7.73 18.27
CA ALA A 11 33.42 8.37 19.56
C ALA A 11 33.87 7.38 20.67
N LEU A 12 33.30 6.20 20.70
CA LEU A 12 33.70 5.14 21.61
C LEU A 12 35.16 4.69 21.41
N TRP A 13 35.66 4.71 20.18
CA TRP A 13 37.04 4.32 19.87
C TRP A 13 38.05 5.43 20.22
N GLY A 14 37.65 6.69 20.05
CA GLY A 14 38.45 7.85 20.42
C GLY A 14 38.70 7.91 21.93
N ASP A 15 37.66 7.77 22.72
CA ASP A 15 37.75 7.80 24.18
C ASP A 15 38.47 6.57 24.76
N TYR A 16 38.38 5.41 24.10
CA TYR A 16 39.13 4.21 24.50
C TYR A 16 40.67 4.43 24.46
N ARG A 17 41.15 5.18 23.47
CA ARG A 17 42.61 5.52 23.38
C ARG A 17 43.03 6.46 24.53
N VAL A 18 42.15 7.38 24.90
CA VAL A 18 42.42 8.33 26.00
C VAL A 18 42.42 7.60 27.34
N ALA A 19 41.49 6.69 27.58
CA ALA A 19 41.40 5.92 28.81
C ALA A 19 42.55 4.92 29.02
N LYS A 20 43.15 4.43 27.92
CA LYS A 20 44.31 3.49 28.02
C LYS A 20 45.60 4.15 28.39
N ASN A 21 45.77 5.45 28.16
CA ASN A 21 47.01 6.19 28.40
C ASN A 21 47.02 7.09 29.60
N GLY A 22 45.92 7.13 30.40
CA GLY A 22 45.78 7.99 31.57
C GLY A 22 45.87 7.20 32.86
N SER A 23 46.81 7.52 33.74
CA SER A 23 46.82 7.11 35.13
C SER A 23 45.66 7.78 35.86
N VAL A 24 44.61 7.01 36.16
CA VAL A 24 43.37 7.50 36.81
C VAL A 24 43.67 7.72 38.29
N HIS A 25 43.78 8.96 38.73
CA HIS A 25 43.73 9.34 40.13
C HIS A 25 42.27 9.16 40.63
N PRO A 26 42.01 8.49 41.76
CA PRO A 26 40.69 8.12 42.23
C PRO A 26 39.91 9.26 42.94
N SER A 27 40.19 10.53 42.62
CA SER A 27 39.51 11.64 43.25
C SER A 27 38.43 12.24 42.33
N LEU A 28 37.16 12.04 42.73
CA LEU A 28 35.96 12.68 42.19
C LEU A 28 35.45 12.10 40.86
N PHE A 29 34.89 10.90 40.92
CA PHE A 29 34.06 10.39 39.82
C PHE A 29 32.81 11.27 39.62
N ASN A 30 32.81 12.05 38.57
CA ASN A 30 31.60 12.72 38.10
C ASN A 30 30.63 11.64 37.57
N ARG A 31 29.31 11.83 37.75
CA ARG A 31 28.27 10.88 37.31
C ARG A 31 28.48 10.42 35.85
N SER A 32 28.88 11.33 34.98
CA SER A 32 29.18 11.03 33.57
C SER A 32 30.35 10.04 33.39
N GLN A 33 31.40 10.17 34.21
CA GLN A 33 32.57 9.28 34.17
C GLN A 33 32.22 7.86 34.63
N LEU A 34 31.31 7.75 35.63
CA LEU A 34 30.81 6.46 36.12
C LEU A 34 29.98 5.74 35.04
N ILE A 35 29.11 6.46 34.36
CA ILE A 35 28.31 5.93 33.21
C ILE A 35 29.23 5.41 32.12
N TRP A 36 30.20 6.21 31.71
CA TRP A 36 31.18 5.79 30.70
C TRP A 36 32.00 4.58 31.13
N ALA A 37 32.50 4.55 32.37
CA ALA A 37 33.25 3.42 32.87
C ALA A 37 32.41 2.12 32.86
N THR A 38 31.13 2.20 33.21
CA THR A 38 30.22 1.05 33.22
C THR A 38 29.95 0.56 31.75
N ILE A 39 29.79 1.47 30.80
CA ILE A 39 29.62 1.15 29.38
C ILE A 39 30.87 0.45 28.85
N TYR A 40 32.05 0.94 29.21
CA TYR A 40 33.33 0.35 28.79
C TYR A 40 33.59 -1.03 29.45
N ALA A 41 33.27 -1.20 30.71
CA ALA A 41 33.43 -2.48 31.39
C ALA A 41 32.58 -3.58 30.72
N ASN A 42 31.38 -3.24 30.30
CA ASN A 42 30.43 -4.17 29.68
C ASN A 42 30.18 -3.89 28.18
N ARG A 43 31.24 -3.47 27.48
CA ARG A 43 31.13 -3.00 26.05
C ARG A 43 30.39 -3.95 25.11
N LYS A 44 30.54 -5.27 25.25
CA LYS A 44 29.86 -6.25 24.40
C LYS A 44 28.36 -6.22 24.61
N GLN A 45 27.92 -6.18 25.87
CA GLN A 45 26.52 -6.14 26.25
C GLN A 45 25.89 -4.78 25.90
N SER A 46 26.60 -3.69 26.14
CA SER A 46 26.16 -2.35 25.77
C SER A 46 25.99 -2.21 24.25
N LEU A 47 26.95 -2.70 23.45
CA LEU A 47 26.85 -2.71 21.99
C LEU A 47 25.63 -3.52 21.51
N LEU A 48 25.40 -4.70 22.09
CA LEU A 48 24.25 -5.54 21.74
C LEU A 48 22.92 -4.81 22.05
N SER A 49 22.83 -4.16 23.21
CA SER A 49 21.65 -3.40 23.60
C SER A 49 21.40 -2.20 22.68
N PHE A 50 22.44 -1.45 22.32
CA PHE A 50 22.32 -0.35 21.37
C PHE A 50 21.91 -0.82 19.99
N PHE A 51 22.45 -1.94 19.54
CA PHE A 51 22.09 -2.52 18.24
C PHE A 51 20.63 -2.97 18.21
N ALA A 52 20.18 -3.67 19.26
CA ALA A 52 18.80 -4.10 19.40
C ALA A 52 17.82 -2.91 19.42
N LEU A 53 18.16 -1.85 20.19
CA LEU A 53 17.36 -0.63 20.25
C LEU A 53 17.30 0.06 18.90
N SER A 54 18.43 0.15 18.18
CA SER A 54 18.50 0.77 16.85
C SER A 54 17.65 0.03 15.84
N ILE A 55 17.64 -1.31 15.86
CA ILE A 55 16.77 -2.12 15.01
C ILE A 55 15.30 -1.87 15.36
N GLY A 56 14.96 -1.87 16.65
CA GLY A 56 13.59 -1.61 17.09
C GLY A 56 13.09 -0.24 16.62
N VAL A 57 13.87 0.80 16.83
CA VAL A 57 13.56 2.16 16.35
C VAL A 57 13.45 2.20 14.81
N PHE A 58 14.37 1.55 14.12
CA PHE A 58 14.32 1.48 12.65
C PHE A 58 13.04 0.83 12.15
N ILE A 59 12.62 -0.29 12.74
CA ILE A 59 11.38 -0.98 12.37
C ILE A 59 10.16 -0.07 12.59
N VAL A 60 10.08 0.58 13.77
CA VAL A 60 8.98 1.49 14.08
C VAL A 60 8.90 2.65 13.08
N PHE A 61 10.03 3.29 12.78
CA PHE A 61 10.09 4.37 11.80
C PHE A 61 9.78 3.88 10.38
N SER A 62 10.32 2.73 9.99
CA SER A 62 10.07 2.14 8.67
C SER A 62 8.59 1.85 8.45
N VAL A 63 7.93 1.23 9.43
CA VAL A 63 6.48 0.97 9.37
C VAL A 63 5.69 2.29 9.42
N GLY A 64 6.09 3.23 10.28
CA GLY A 64 5.43 4.53 10.39
C GLY A 64 5.49 5.36 9.10
N LEU A 65 6.65 5.40 8.44
CA LEU A 65 6.84 6.13 7.18
C LEU A 65 6.15 5.45 5.99
N ASN A 66 6.07 4.11 6.00
CA ASN A 66 5.37 3.37 4.95
C ASN A 66 3.85 3.26 5.19
N ARG A 67 3.36 3.72 6.33
CA ARG A 67 1.93 3.77 6.58
C ARG A 67 1.30 4.81 5.65
N LYS A 68 0.55 4.34 4.64
CA LYS A 68 -0.30 5.20 3.82
C LYS A 68 -1.37 5.81 4.72
N GLY A 69 -1.22 7.09 5.04
CA GLY A 69 -2.23 7.82 5.80
C GLY A 69 -3.42 8.17 4.89
N PHE A 70 -4.64 8.08 5.42
CA PHE A 70 -5.84 8.55 4.71
C PHE A 70 -5.83 10.08 4.46
N ALA A 71 -4.84 10.79 4.99
CA ALA A 71 -4.75 12.26 4.89
C ALA A 71 -4.16 12.76 3.56
N ASP A 72 -3.52 11.90 2.77
CA ASP A 72 -2.89 12.32 1.51
C ASP A 72 -3.84 12.05 0.34
N SER A 73 -4.86 12.92 0.22
CA SER A 73 -5.92 12.82 -0.79
C SER A 73 -5.40 12.84 -2.24
N SER A 74 -4.22 13.40 -2.48
CA SER A 74 -3.63 13.44 -3.83
C SER A 74 -3.10 12.08 -4.29
N GLN A 75 -2.59 11.24 -3.37
CA GLN A 75 -2.10 9.90 -3.71
C GLN A 75 -3.21 8.83 -3.71
N ILE A 76 -4.27 9.05 -2.92
CA ILE A 76 -5.43 8.14 -2.89
C ILE A 76 -6.15 8.15 -4.25
N ARG A 77 -6.18 9.28 -4.94
CA ARG A 77 -6.84 9.43 -6.24
C ARG A 77 -6.30 8.48 -7.31
N ILE A 78 -5.01 8.20 -7.32
CA ILE A 78 -4.36 7.42 -8.38
C ILE A 78 -4.73 5.93 -8.29
N GLY A 79 -4.79 5.36 -7.08
CA GLY A 79 -5.04 3.92 -6.89
C GLY A 79 -6.51 3.54 -6.76
N THR A 80 -7.38 4.46 -6.32
CA THR A 80 -8.81 4.21 -6.06
C THR A 80 -9.73 4.90 -7.05
N GLY A 81 -9.17 5.57 -8.07
CA GLY A 81 -9.95 6.33 -9.05
C GLY A 81 -10.67 7.53 -8.47
N GLY A 82 -10.22 8.05 -7.32
CA GLY A 82 -10.85 9.16 -6.61
C GLY A 82 -11.85 8.76 -5.53
N TYR A 83 -12.19 7.47 -5.45
CA TYR A 83 -13.16 6.96 -4.47
C TYR A 83 -12.49 6.67 -3.12
N SER A 84 -13.08 7.17 -2.04
CA SER A 84 -12.52 7.04 -0.67
C SER A 84 -13.01 5.80 0.06
N LEU A 85 -14.13 5.21 -0.36
CA LEU A 85 -14.77 4.10 0.32
C LEU A 85 -15.09 2.98 -0.66
N TRP A 86 -14.89 1.75 -0.20
CA TRP A 86 -15.37 0.53 -0.84
C TRP A 86 -16.44 -0.09 0.04
N CYS A 87 -17.63 -0.33 -0.54
CA CYS A 87 -18.75 -0.92 0.18
C CYS A 87 -19.21 -2.17 -0.57
N GLU A 88 -19.46 -3.26 0.16
CA GLU A 88 -20.03 -4.48 -0.39
C GLU A 88 -21.39 -4.73 0.23
N SER A 89 -22.37 -5.09 -0.61
CA SER A 89 -23.68 -5.52 -0.18
C SER A 89 -23.82 -7.03 -0.30
N SER A 90 -24.33 -7.68 0.74
CA SER A 90 -24.64 -9.12 0.70
C SER A 90 -25.89 -9.43 -0.14
N VAL A 91 -26.68 -8.42 -0.47
CA VAL A 91 -27.90 -8.53 -1.28
C VAL A 91 -27.72 -7.70 -2.55
N PRO A 92 -28.09 -8.21 -3.74
CA PRO A 92 -28.01 -7.44 -4.97
C PRO A 92 -28.80 -6.12 -4.88
N VAL A 93 -28.13 -5.02 -5.26
CA VAL A 93 -28.74 -3.69 -5.31
C VAL A 93 -29.15 -3.39 -6.74
N TYR A 94 -30.45 -3.36 -7.00
CA TYR A 94 -31.01 -3.15 -8.33
C TYR A 94 -31.32 -1.68 -8.64
N TYR A 95 -31.21 -0.80 -7.65
CA TYR A 95 -31.46 0.62 -7.82
C TYR A 95 -30.18 1.35 -8.18
N ASP A 96 -30.29 2.30 -9.10
CA ASP A 96 -29.16 3.14 -9.48
C ASP A 96 -28.84 4.16 -8.37
N LEU A 97 -27.73 3.93 -7.69
CA LEU A 97 -27.25 4.77 -6.59
C LEU A 97 -26.62 6.10 -7.05
N SER A 98 -26.43 6.30 -8.35
CA SER A 98 -26.05 7.61 -8.88
C SER A 98 -27.19 8.62 -8.84
N THR A 99 -28.43 8.13 -8.69
CA THR A 99 -29.64 8.94 -8.65
C THR A 99 -30.14 9.18 -7.22
N SER A 100 -30.72 10.35 -6.97
CA SER A 100 -31.33 10.66 -5.67
C SER A 100 -32.51 9.72 -5.33
N SER A 101 -33.29 9.32 -6.34
CA SER A 101 -34.39 8.35 -6.16
C SER A 101 -33.87 6.96 -5.80
N GLY A 102 -32.76 6.50 -6.35
CA GLY A 102 -32.15 5.23 -6.00
C GLY A 102 -31.58 5.25 -4.58
N LYS A 103 -30.91 6.33 -4.19
CA LYS A 103 -30.42 6.54 -2.82
C LYS A 103 -31.56 6.51 -1.79
N ALA A 104 -32.67 7.18 -2.08
CA ALA A 104 -33.85 7.23 -1.18
C ALA A 104 -34.48 5.85 -0.95
N LYS A 105 -34.53 4.98 -1.98
CA LYS A 105 -35.06 3.61 -1.85
C LYS A 105 -34.26 2.71 -0.92
N LEU A 106 -33.00 3.00 -0.70
CA LEU A 106 -32.13 2.28 0.24
C LEU A 106 -31.94 3.04 1.55
N SER A 107 -32.73 4.07 1.82
CA SER A 107 -32.62 4.92 3.01
C SER A 107 -31.22 5.60 3.12
N LEU A 108 -30.61 5.90 2.00
CA LEU A 108 -29.32 6.60 1.90
C LEU A 108 -29.50 8.10 1.62
N SER A 109 -30.68 8.66 2.00
CA SER A 109 -31.00 10.09 1.79
C SER A 109 -30.09 11.03 2.59
N ASP A 110 -29.47 10.52 3.67
CA ASP A 110 -28.61 11.30 4.56
C ASP A 110 -27.19 11.47 4.01
N LEU A 111 -26.87 10.86 2.87
CA LEU A 111 -25.59 11.09 2.22
C LEU A 111 -25.52 12.52 1.63
N PRO A 112 -24.39 13.20 1.73
CA PRO A 112 -24.17 14.49 1.07
C PRO A 112 -24.57 14.44 -0.41
N GLU A 113 -25.13 15.54 -0.92
CA GLU A 113 -25.61 15.60 -2.33
C GLU A 113 -24.48 15.42 -3.35
N ASP A 114 -23.26 15.81 -2.99
CA ASP A 114 -22.03 15.68 -3.78
C ASP A 114 -21.38 14.30 -3.70
N THR A 115 -22.02 13.33 -3.02
CA THR A 115 -21.48 11.97 -2.93
C THR A 115 -21.64 11.24 -4.26
N GLU A 116 -20.52 11.01 -4.93
CA GLU A 116 -20.46 10.14 -6.11
C GLU A 116 -20.40 8.66 -5.73
N VAL A 117 -21.21 7.85 -6.42
CA VAL A 117 -21.26 6.40 -6.22
C VAL A 117 -20.99 5.70 -7.55
N LEU A 118 -19.90 4.95 -7.61
CA LEU A 118 -19.61 4.04 -8.72
C LEU A 118 -20.16 2.65 -8.37
N GLN A 119 -21.31 2.32 -8.93
CA GLN A 119 -21.95 1.02 -8.68
C GLN A 119 -21.35 -0.04 -9.59
N CYS A 120 -20.96 -1.16 -8.96
CA CYS A 120 -20.37 -2.30 -9.65
C CYS A 120 -21.20 -3.55 -9.40
N LEU A 121 -21.30 -4.43 -10.41
CA LEU A 121 -21.81 -5.78 -10.25
C LEU A 121 -20.62 -6.72 -10.07
N ARG A 122 -20.59 -7.46 -8.96
CA ARG A 122 -19.51 -8.39 -8.67
C ARG A 122 -19.88 -9.80 -9.10
N TYR A 123 -19.06 -10.41 -9.93
CA TYR A 123 -19.06 -11.84 -10.20
C TYR A 123 -17.98 -12.49 -9.35
N ASN A 124 -18.43 -13.28 -8.34
CA ASN A 124 -17.50 -14.02 -7.49
C ASN A 124 -16.97 -15.21 -8.28
N ALA A 125 -15.68 -15.23 -8.46
CA ALA A 125 -14.93 -16.33 -9.00
C ALA A 125 -14.03 -16.93 -7.89
N ASP A 126 -13.27 -17.98 -8.20
CA ASP A 126 -12.40 -18.61 -7.23
C ASP A 126 -11.40 -17.61 -6.64
N ASP A 127 -11.58 -17.35 -5.37
CA ASP A 127 -10.65 -16.52 -4.60
C ASP A 127 -9.37 -17.32 -4.32
N ALA A 128 -8.25 -16.63 -4.17
CA ALA A 128 -6.98 -17.24 -3.83
C ALA A 128 -7.14 -18.07 -2.55
N SER A 129 -7.20 -19.38 -2.68
CA SER A 129 -7.28 -20.29 -1.52
C SER A 129 -5.91 -20.34 -0.82
N CYS A 130 -5.91 -20.70 0.47
CA CYS A 130 -4.67 -20.90 1.24
C CYS A 130 -3.69 -21.90 0.60
N LEU A 131 -4.15 -22.72 -0.32
CA LEU A 131 -3.36 -23.68 -1.09
C LEU A 131 -2.74 -23.06 -2.35
N ASN A 132 -3.21 -21.92 -2.81
CA ASN A 132 -2.80 -21.29 -4.07
C ASN A 132 -2.69 -19.76 -3.93
N LEU A 133 -1.92 -19.33 -2.94
CA LEU A 133 -1.73 -17.92 -2.59
C LEU A 133 -1.12 -17.07 -3.73
N ASN A 134 -0.46 -17.68 -4.70
CA ASN A 134 0.31 -17.00 -5.73
C ASN A 134 -0.26 -17.11 -7.15
N LYS A 135 -1.35 -17.86 -7.36
CA LYS A 135 -1.99 -17.99 -8.67
C LYS A 135 -3.50 -17.94 -8.54
N VAL A 136 -4.09 -16.95 -9.16
CA VAL A 136 -5.55 -16.81 -9.31
C VAL A 136 -5.91 -17.31 -10.69
N THR A 137 -6.63 -18.43 -10.77
CA THR A 137 -7.07 -18.99 -12.07
C THR A 137 -8.26 -18.25 -12.64
N THR A 138 -9.17 -17.81 -11.78
CA THR A 138 -10.38 -17.07 -12.15
C THR A 138 -10.55 -15.88 -11.20
N PRO A 139 -9.99 -14.70 -11.55
CA PRO A 139 -10.10 -13.52 -10.71
C PRO A 139 -11.56 -13.03 -10.64
N THR A 140 -11.91 -12.38 -9.55
CA THR A 140 -13.19 -11.69 -9.40
C THR A 140 -13.35 -10.63 -10.48
N VAL A 141 -14.50 -10.58 -11.13
CA VAL A 141 -14.82 -9.60 -12.17
C VAL A 141 -15.82 -8.59 -11.63
N LEU A 142 -15.59 -7.33 -11.94
CA LEU A 142 -16.50 -6.23 -11.64
C LEU A 142 -17.10 -5.70 -12.95
N GLY A 143 -18.42 -5.82 -13.09
CA GLY A 143 -19.15 -5.17 -14.16
C GLY A 143 -19.45 -3.72 -13.77
N ILE A 144 -18.93 -2.77 -14.56
CA ILE A 144 -18.96 -1.33 -14.25
C ILE A 144 -19.59 -0.58 -15.42
N ASN A 145 -20.34 0.47 -15.14
CA ASN A 145 -20.78 1.39 -16.18
C ASN A 145 -19.59 2.21 -16.69
N MET A 146 -19.23 2.00 -17.94
CA MET A 146 -18.05 2.62 -18.56
C MET A 146 -18.13 4.16 -18.60
N LYS A 147 -19.32 4.75 -18.69
CA LYS A 147 -19.46 6.21 -18.60
C LYS A 147 -19.10 6.76 -17.22
N ALA A 148 -19.49 6.05 -16.19
CA ALA A 148 -19.12 6.43 -14.83
C ALA A 148 -17.62 6.22 -14.57
N LEU A 149 -17.06 5.14 -15.09
CA LEU A 149 -15.62 4.86 -14.98
C LEU A 149 -14.76 5.87 -15.74
N SER A 150 -15.21 6.34 -16.90
CA SER A 150 -14.46 7.35 -17.69
C SER A 150 -14.35 8.70 -16.95
N ASN A 151 -15.31 9.03 -16.10
CA ASN A 151 -15.30 10.24 -15.28
C ASN A 151 -14.43 10.11 -14.01
N SER A 152 -14.00 8.91 -13.66
CA SER A 152 -13.17 8.65 -12.50
C SER A 152 -11.70 9.06 -12.74
N ASP A 153 -10.92 9.14 -11.66
CA ASP A 153 -9.49 9.46 -11.72
C ASP A 153 -8.60 8.21 -11.97
N PHE A 154 -9.18 7.07 -12.37
CA PHE A 154 -8.39 5.89 -12.73
C PHE A 154 -7.45 6.17 -13.88
N GLN A 155 -6.20 5.80 -13.73
CA GLN A 155 -5.18 5.93 -14.76
C GLN A 155 -4.97 4.59 -15.47
N ILE A 156 -4.82 4.67 -16.79
CA ILE A 156 -4.49 3.51 -17.63
C ILE A 156 -2.97 3.55 -17.82
N GLU A 157 -2.28 2.54 -17.29
CA GLU A 157 -0.83 2.44 -17.39
C GLU A 157 -0.39 1.93 -18.76
N GLN A 158 -1.04 0.88 -19.24
CA GLN A 158 -0.75 0.27 -20.54
C GLN A 158 -2.03 -0.22 -21.23
N THR A 159 -2.05 -0.21 -22.55
CA THR A 159 -3.18 -0.66 -23.33
C THR A 159 -2.74 -1.16 -24.71
N ILE A 160 -3.53 -2.07 -25.30
CA ILE A 160 -3.35 -2.54 -26.68
C ILE A 160 -3.95 -1.58 -27.72
N TYR A 161 -4.72 -0.58 -27.29
CA TYR A 161 -5.47 0.32 -28.17
C TYR A 161 -4.83 1.70 -28.40
N GLY A 162 -3.62 1.93 -27.91
CA GLY A 162 -2.92 3.22 -28.01
C GLY A 162 -2.90 3.98 -26.68
N GLU A 163 -2.39 5.19 -26.67
CA GLU A 163 -2.16 5.97 -25.44
C GLU A 163 -3.35 6.87 -25.05
N ASP A 164 -4.31 7.05 -25.96
CA ASP A 164 -5.44 7.94 -25.70
C ASP A 164 -6.50 7.27 -24.84
N ARG A 165 -6.71 7.82 -23.65
CA ARG A 165 -7.65 7.32 -22.65
C ARG A 165 -9.08 7.23 -23.19
N GLU A 166 -9.55 8.22 -23.93
CA GLU A 166 -10.92 8.26 -24.46
C GLU A 166 -11.14 7.12 -25.47
N VAL A 167 -10.18 6.90 -26.35
CA VAL A 167 -10.21 5.80 -27.31
C VAL A 167 -10.25 4.44 -26.61
N VAL A 168 -9.48 4.27 -25.52
CA VAL A 168 -9.49 3.02 -24.76
C VAL A 168 -10.86 2.75 -24.15
N PHE A 169 -11.48 3.75 -23.51
CA PHE A 169 -12.80 3.59 -22.92
C PHE A 169 -13.90 3.32 -23.97
N GLU A 170 -13.80 3.90 -25.15
CA GLU A 170 -14.72 3.57 -26.25
C GLU A 170 -14.53 2.13 -26.72
N ARG A 171 -13.28 1.69 -26.93
CA ARG A 171 -12.97 0.32 -27.36
C ARG A 171 -13.39 -0.74 -26.33
N VAL A 172 -13.22 -0.47 -25.04
CA VAL A 172 -13.67 -1.38 -23.98
C VAL A 172 -15.20 -1.52 -23.94
N ARG A 173 -15.95 -0.56 -24.48
CA ARG A 173 -17.42 -0.68 -24.66
C ARG A 173 -17.83 -1.56 -25.83
N GLU A 174 -16.95 -1.73 -26.81
CA GLU A 174 -17.26 -2.51 -28.01
C GLU A 174 -17.18 -4.01 -27.70
N ARG A 175 -18.27 -4.69 -27.97
CA ARG A 175 -18.34 -6.15 -27.87
C ARG A 175 -17.98 -6.78 -29.19
N THR A 176 -16.97 -7.63 -29.22
CA THR A 176 -16.57 -8.34 -30.43
C THR A 176 -16.68 -9.86 -30.19
N ASN A 177 -17.54 -10.53 -30.95
CA ASN A 177 -17.61 -12.00 -31.03
C ASN A 177 -17.57 -12.73 -29.66
N SER A 178 -18.41 -12.34 -28.70
CA SER A 178 -18.47 -12.92 -27.36
C SER A 178 -17.21 -12.69 -26.48
N VAL A 179 -16.27 -11.90 -26.92
CA VAL A 179 -15.14 -11.44 -26.11
C VAL A 179 -15.46 -10.06 -25.56
N TYR A 180 -15.29 -9.90 -24.26
CA TYR A 180 -15.48 -8.63 -23.60
C TYR A 180 -14.11 -8.06 -23.25
N PRO A 181 -13.76 -6.89 -23.76
CA PRO A 181 -12.56 -6.20 -23.31
C PRO A 181 -12.66 -5.90 -21.81
N ALA A 182 -11.55 -6.05 -21.10
CA ALA A 182 -11.51 -5.82 -19.67
C ALA A 182 -10.29 -4.97 -19.29
N LEU A 183 -10.47 -4.17 -18.23
CA LEU A 183 -9.37 -3.48 -17.56
C LEU A 183 -8.97 -4.34 -16.37
N VAL A 184 -7.68 -4.45 -16.13
CA VAL A 184 -7.14 -5.27 -15.05
C VAL A 184 -6.03 -4.50 -14.33
N ASP A 185 -5.92 -4.71 -13.02
CA ASP A 185 -4.78 -4.20 -12.27
C ASP A 185 -3.48 -4.84 -12.76
N ALA A 186 -2.45 -4.01 -13.02
CA ALA A 186 -1.18 -4.47 -13.56
C ALA A 186 -0.49 -5.52 -12.67
N THR A 187 -0.62 -5.38 -11.35
CA THR A 187 -0.07 -6.34 -10.39
C THR A 187 -0.80 -7.68 -10.44
N VAL A 188 -2.13 -7.63 -10.54
CA VAL A 188 -2.96 -8.83 -10.67
C VAL A 188 -2.69 -9.56 -11.99
N LEU A 189 -2.56 -8.83 -13.09
CA LEU A 189 -2.26 -9.39 -14.40
C LEU A 189 -0.92 -10.15 -14.37
N THR A 190 0.13 -9.49 -13.92
CA THR A 190 1.50 -10.00 -13.98
C THR A 190 1.76 -11.09 -12.95
N TRP A 191 1.38 -10.86 -11.71
CA TRP A 191 1.76 -11.71 -10.59
C TRP A 191 0.65 -12.66 -10.11
N GLY A 192 -0.60 -12.24 -10.23
CA GLY A 192 -1.75 -13.06 -9.82
C GLY A 192 -2.14 -14.08 -10.87
N ILE A 193 -2.40 -13.63 -12.11
CA ILE A 193 -2.88 -14.46 -13.21
C ILE A 193 -1.70 -15.01 -14.02
N GLY A 194 -0.61 -14.24 -14.14
CA GLY A 194 0.56 -14.58 -14.95
C GLY A 194 0.30 -14.50 -16.45
N MET A 195 -0.51 -13.55 -16.88
CA MET A 195 -0.87 -13.28 -18.26
C MET A 195 -0.25 -11.97 -18.76
N ASN A 196 -0.22 -11.82 -20.07
CA ASN A 196 0.23 -10.61 -20.73
C ASN A 196 -0.94 -9.76 -21.22
N LEU A 197 -0.66 -8.50 -21.48
CA LEU A 197 -1.62 -7.59 -22.10
C LEU A 197 -2.07 -8.12 -23.46
N GLY A 198 -3.38 -8.21 -23.67
CA GLY A 198 -3.99 -8.74 -24.89
C GLY A 198 -4.36 -10.23 -24.85
N ASP A 199 -3.96 -10.94 -23.79
CA ASP A 199 -4.39 -12.33 -23.60
C ASP A 199 -5.88 -12.41 -23.26
N THR A 200 -6.49 -13.58 -23.49
CA THR A 200 -7.91 -13.81 -23.24
C THR A 200 -8.10 -14.79 -22.10
N LEU A 201 -8.86 -14.38 -21.08
CA LEU A 201 -9.23 -15.21 -19.94
C LEU A 201 -10.62 -15.83 -20.18
N TYR A 202 -10.76 -17.11 -19.89
CA TYR A 202 -12.02 -17.84 -20.09
C TYR A 202 -12.67 -18.12 -18.73
N TYR A 203 -13.94 -17.73 -18.62
CA TYR A 203 -14.81 -18.06 -17.49
C TYR A 203 -15.78 -19.20 -17.92
N LYS A 204 -15.93 -20.17 -17.05
CA LYS A 204 -16.88 -21.30 -17.24
C LYS A 204 -18.16 -21.05 -16.47
#